data_d9a676c3fb87f879005bacfffd1ae5d3
#
_entry.id   d9a676c3fb87f879005bacfffd1ae5d3
#
_cell.length_a   1.000
_cell.length_b   1.000
_cell.length_c   1.000
_cell.angle_alpha   90.00
_cell.angle_beta   90.00
_cell.angle_gamma   90.00
#
_symmetry.space_group_name_H-M   'P 1'
#
loop_
_entity.id
_entity.type
_entity.pdbx_description
1 polymer ?
#
loop_
_entity_poly.entity_id
_entity_poly.type
_entity_poly.pdbx_seq_one_letter_code
_entity_poly.pdbx_strand_id
1 'polypeptide(L)'
;MAWYKGWSRETKAGAVKGKTLLDAIDAIEPPTRPSDKPLRLPLQDVYKIGGIGTVPVGRVETGVIKAGMVVTFAPSNVTTEVKSVEMHHEQLESGQPGDNVGFNVKNVSVKDIRRGNVASDSKNDPAKEAASFNAQVIILNHPGQIGPGYAPVLDCHTAHIACKFAELIEKIDRRSGKSLENSPKFVKSGDACIAKLVPSKPMCVESYNEYPPLGRFAVRDMRQTVAVGVIKSVEKTEKGGKSEYPSLGLSWLSSDQAFSHQGCREGHQEEVNRDRLSLDLYYLRLSFSSPFLLASISLVVEPLRCTPV
;
A
#
# COMPACT_ATOMS: atom_id res chain seq x y z
N MET A 1 -35.78 -3.05 -21.27
CA MET A 1 -35.05 -3.44 -22.48
C MET A 1 -35.60 -4.77 -22.99
N ALA A 2 -36.40 -4.74 -24.03
CA ALA A 2 -37.08 -5.95 -24.56
C ALA A 2 -36.10 -6.99 -25.18
N TRP A 3 -34.92 -6.54 -25.58
CA TRP A 3 -33.87 -7.39 -26.18
C TRP A 3 -33.05 -8.17 -25.16
N TYR A 4 -33.04 -7.74 -23.90
CA TYR A 4 -32.25 -8.39 -22.84
C TYR A 4 -33.03 -9.55 -22.22
N LYS A 5 -32.57 -10.76 -22.46
CA LYS A 5 -33.20 -12.01 -22.00
C LYS A 5 -32.70 -12.48 -20.63
N GLY A 6 -31.81 -11.73 -20.00
CA GLY A 6 -31.15 -12.12 -18.76
C GLY A 6 -29.74 -12.68 -19.01
N TRP A 7 -29.09 -13.14 -17.94
CA TRP A 7 -27.79 -13.76 -17.94
C TRP A 7 -27.82 -15.14 -17.29
N SER A 8 -26.90 -15.99 -17.67
CA SER A 8 -26.66 -17.26 -16.99
C SER A 8 -25.15 -17.44 -16.82
N ARG A 9 -24.75 -17.93 -15.67
CA ARG A 9 -23.36 -18.23 -15.33
C ARG A 9 -23.27 -19.59 -14.66
N GLU A 10 -22.30 -20.39 -15.07
CA GLU A 10 -21.96 -21.63 -14.38
C GLU A 10 -21.03 -21.30 -13.22
N THR A 11 -21.44 -21.66 -12.02
CA THR A 11 -20.65 -21.55 -10.80
C THR A 11 -20.31 -22.95 -10.29
N LYS A 12 -19.41 -23.05 -9.31
CA LYS A 12 -19.07 -24.34 -8.69
C LYS A 12 -20.29 -25.01 -8.01
N ALA A 13 -21.26 -24.21 -7.58
CA ALA A 13 -22.49 -24.64 -6.95
C ALA A 13 -23.62 -24.99 -7.95
N GLY A 14 -23.43 -24.71 -9.26
CA GLY A 14 -24.42 -24.95 -10.31
C GLY A 14 -24.64 -23.75 -11.22
N ALA A 15 -25.55 -23.87 -12.16
CA ALA A 15 -25.92 -22.79 -13.08
C ALA A 15 -26.85 -21.79 -12.40
N VAL A 16 -26.40 -20.57 -12.23
CA VAL A 16 -27.18 -19.45 -11.71
C VAL A 16 -27.65 -18.57 -12.86
N LYS A 17 -28.91 -18.16 -12.80
CA LYS A 17 -29.56 -17.33 -13.83
C LYS A 17 -30.19 -16.10 -13.18
N GLY A 18 -30.11 -14.97 -13.83
CA GLY A 18 -30.73 -13.73 -13.36
C GLY A 18 -31.11 -12.80 -14.49
N LYS A 19 -31.97 -11.82 -14.18
CA LYS A 19 -32.46 -10.81 -15.14
C LYS A 19 -31.96 -9.42 -14.82
N THR A 20 -31.56 -9.17 -13.57
CA THR A 20 -31.15 -7.86 -13.09
C THR A 20 -29.69 -7.85 -12.68
N LEU A 21 -29.15 -6.64 -12.51
CA LEU A 21 -27.82 -6.45 -11.92
C LEU A 21 -27.79 -6.87 -10.45
N LEU A 22 -28.89 -6.66 -9.73
CA LEU A 22 -29.01 -7.08 -8.32
C LEU A 22 -28.91 -8.60 -8.21
N ASP A 23 -29.64 -9.34 -9.05
CA ASP A 23 -29.52 -10.81 -9.11
C ASP A 23 -28.07 -11.24 -9.38
N ALA A 24 -27.33 -10.48 -10.19
CA ALA A 24 -25.93 -10.78 -10.50
C ALA A 24 -25.01 -10.52 -9.30
N ILE A 25 -25.27 -9.47 -8.51
CA ILE A 25 -24.53 -9.16 -7.29
C ILE A 25 -24.78 -10.21 -6.21
N ASP A 26 -26.03 -10.61 -6.02
CA ASP A 26 -26.42 -11.65 -5.06
C ASP A 26 -25.83 -13.02 -5.42
N ALA A 27 -25.59 -13.26 -6.71
CA ALA A 27 -24.98 -14.49 -7.22
C ALA A 27 -23.45 -14.51 -7.16
N ILE A 28 -22.80 -13.46 -6.63
CA ILE A 28 -21.34 -13.42 -6.49
C ILE A 28 -20.92 -14.32 -5.32
N GLU A 29 -20.14 -15.33 -5.63
CA GLU A 29 -19.52 -16.16 -4.59
C GLU A 29 -18.47 -15.31 -3.83
N PRO A 30 -18.52 -15.30 -2.48
CA PRO A 30 -17.50 -14.61 -1.68
C PRO A 30 -16.12 -15.23 -1.95
N PRO A 31 -15.07 -14.39 -2.06
CA PRO A 31 -13.73 -14.89 -2.26
C PRO A 31 -13.27 -15.73 -1.06
N THR A 32 -12.42 -16.72 -1.32
CA THR A 32 -11.79 -17.51 -0.24
C THR A 32 -10.92 -16.59 0.62
N ARG A 33 -11.14 -16.64 1.93
CA ARG A 33 -10.40 -15.85 2.90
C ARG A 33 -9.28 -16.73 3.49
N PRO A 34 -8.00 -16.34 3.33
CA PRO A 34 -6.86 -17.14 3.81
C PRO A 34 -6.65 -16.96 5.32
N SER A 35 -7.52 -17.53 6.13
CA SER A 35 -7.43 -17.51 7.61
C SER A 35 -6.31 -18.40 8.15
N ASP A 36 -5.94 -19.44 7.40
CA ASP A 36 -4.97 -20.46 7.83
C ASP A 36 -3.51 -20.00 7.68
N LYS A 37 -3.28 -18.92 6.94
CA LYS A 37 -1.95 -18.33 6.76
C LYS A 37 -1.56 -17.44 7.95
N PRO A 38 -0.25 -17.21 8.17
CA PRO A 38 0.22 -16.26 9.17
C PRO A 38 -0.40 -14.88 8.98
N LEU A 39 -0.58 -14.15 10.09
CA LEU A 39 -1.16 -12.80 10.07
C LEU A 39 -0.30 -11.83 9.25
N ARG A 40 -0.94 -11.14 8.31
CA ARG A 40 -0.39 -9.99 7.57
C ARG A 40 -1.44 -8.91 7.49
N LEU A 41 -1.16 -7.79 8.16
CA LEU A 41 -2.04 -6.63 8.23
C LEU A 41 -1.24 -5.37 7.92
N PRO A 42 -1.28 -4.90 6.66
CA PRO A 42 -0.67 -3.62 6.29
C PRO A 42 -1.40 -2.45 6.94
N LEU A 43 -0.65 -1.55 7.58
CA LEU A 43 -1.21 -0.36 8.22
C LEU A 43 -1.56 0.70 7.18
N GLN A 44 -2.80 1.15 7.21
CA GLN A 44 -3.29 2.26 6.38
C GLN A 44 -3.05 3.60 7.07
N ASP A 45 -3.25 3.63 8.39
CA ASP A 45 -3.04 4.83 9.19
C ASP A 45 -2.80 4.47 10.66
N VAL A 46 -2.33 5.44 11.47
CA VAL A 46 -2.08 5.28 12.89
C VAL A 46 -2.59 6.51 13.63
N TYR A 47 -3.58 6.31 14.50
CA TYR A 47 -4.20 7.37 15.27
C TYR A 47 -3.77 7.35 16.73
N LYS A 48 -3.71 8.54 17.33
CA LYS A 48 -3.58 8.70 18.78
C LYS A 48 -4.92 9.19 19.33
N ILE A 49 -5.59 8.35 20.10
CA ILE A 49 -6.89 8.66 20.71
C ILE A 49 -6.67 8.91 22.20
N GLY A 50 -7.10 10.09 22.69
CA GLY A 50 -7.01 10.44 24.11
C GLY A 50 -7.74 9.42 24.99
N GLY A 51 -7.10 8.97 26.07
CA GLY A 51 -7.69 7.96 26.97
C GLY A 51 -7.53 6.51 26.50
N ILE A 52 -7.44 6.25 25.18
CA ILE A 52 -7.33 4.91 24.61
C ILE A 52 -5.87 4.55 24.30
N GLY A 53 -5.13 5.44 23.65
CA GLY A 53 -3.75 5.24 23.26
C GLY A 53 -3.52 5.27 21.76
N THR A 54 -2.59 4.47 21.28
CA THR A 54 -2.27 4.34 19.85
C THR A 54 -3.15 3.27 19.22
N VAL A 55 -3.85 3.63 18.16
CA VAL A 55 -4.76 2.77 17.40
C VAL A 55 -4.31 2.73 15.93
N PRO A 56 -3.55 1.70 15.54
CA PRO A 56 -3.30 1.41 14.14
C PRO A 56 -4.57 0.93 13.46
N VAL A 57 -4.75 1.31 12.20
CA VAL A 57 -5.87 0.88 11.36
C VAL A 57 -5.32 0.23 10.12
N GLY A 58 -5.89 -0.89 9.72
CA GLY A 58 -5.51 -1.58 8.50
C GLY A 58 -6.46 -2.70 8.13
N ARG A 59 -6.26 -3.24 6.94
CA ARG A 59 -7.02 -4.38 6.45
C ARG A 59 -6.27 -5.67 6.73
N VAL A 60 -6.96 -6.64 7.30
CA VAL A 60 -6.42 -8.00 7.45
C VAL A 60 -6.34 -8.64 6.06
N GLU A 61 -5.14 -8.92 5.59
CA GLU A 61 -4.94 -9.58 4.29
C GLU A 61 -4.89 -11.09 4.43
N THR A 62 -4.21 -11.61 5.44
CA THR A 62 -4.12 -13.04 5.76
C THR A 62 -4.11 -13.24 7.26
N GLY A 63 -4.47 -14.45 7.71
CA GLY A 63 -4.50 -14.80 9.13
C GLY A 63 -5.63 -14.11 9.88
N VAL A 64 -5.63 -14.23 11.19
CA VAL A 64 -6.66 -13.70 12.09
C VAL A 64 -6.00 -12.88 13.19
N ILE A 65 -6.50 -11.68 13.46
CA ILE A 65 -6.08 -10.85 14.60
C ILE A 65 -7.08 -10.99 15.75
N LYS A 66 -6.57 -11.16 16.98
CA LYS A 66 -7.38 -11.28 18.21
C LYS A 66 -6.85 -10.37 19.30
N ALA A 67 -7.72 -10.01 20.23
CA ALA A 67 -7.30 -9.37 21.48
C ALA A 67 -6.38 -10.29 22.29
N GLY A 68 -5.36 -9.74 22.96
CA GLY A 68 -4.35 -10.49 23.70
C GLY A 68 -3.21 -11.08 22.84
N MET A 69 -3.28 -10.96 21.52
CA MET A 69 -2.23 -11.43 20.61
C MET A 69 -1.01 -10.50 20.66
N VAL A 70 0.19 -11.07 20.58
CA VAL A 70 1.44 -10.31 20.48
C VAL A 70 1.79 -10.13 19.00
N VAL A 71 1.83 -8.89 18.56
CA VAL A 71 2.12 -8.53 17.16
C VAL A 71 3.46 -7.81 17.04
N THR A 72 4.14 -8.05 15.92
CA THR A 72 5.37 -7.36 15.53
C THR A 72 5.11 -6.54 14.27
N PHE A 73 5.55 -5.29 14.29
CA PHE A 73 5.47 -4.39 13.14
C PHE A 73 6.77 -4.38 12.36
N ALA A 74 6.73 -4.82 11.11
CA ALA A 74 7.84 -4.69 10.19
C ALA A 74 7.66 -3.43 9.30
N PRO A 75 8.73 -2.69 8.97
CA PRO A 75 10.13 -2.92 9.26
C PRO A 75 10.61 -2.35 10.62
N SER A 76 9.77 -1.64 11.38
CA SER A 76 10.17 -0.97 12.63
C SER A 76 10.58 -1.93 13.76
N ASN A 77 10.29 -3.24 13.63
CA ASN A 77 10.59 -4.30 14.60
C ASN A 77 10.06 -4.03 16.02
N VAL A 78 8.99 -3.25 16.14
CA VAL A 78 8.31 -2.99 17.41
C VAL A 78 7.36 -4.13 17.69
N THR A 79 7.48 -4.74 18.86
CA THR A 79 6.61 -5.84 19.32
C THR A 79 5.71 -5.34 20.44
N THR A 80 4.42 -5.63 20.35
CA THR A 80 3.42 -5.20 21.34
C THR A 80 2.24 -6.16 21.43
N GLU A 81 1.45 -6.00 22.49
CA GLU A 81 0.22 -6.76 22.69
C GLU A 81 -0.99 -5.95 22.22
N VAL A 82 -1.90 -6.61 21.53
CA VAL A 82 -3.19 -6.08 21.10
C VAL A 82 -4.16 -6.08 22.27
N LYS A 83 -4.70 -4.92 22.66
CA LYS A 83 -5.68 -4.78 23.75
C LYS A 83 -7.10 -5.11 23.30
N SER A 84 -7.52 -4.51 22.20
CA SER A 84 -8.85 -4.66 21.60
C SER A 84 -8.76 -4.62 20.09
N VAL A 85 -9.75 -5.20 19.43
CA VAL A 85 -9.95 -5.13 17.98
C VAL A 85 -11.36 -4.59 17.74
N GLU A 86 -11.49 -3.57 16.92
CA GLU A 86 -12.75 -2.85 16.70
C GLU A 86 -13.00 -2.61 15.23
N MET A 87 -14.25 -2.65 14.81
CA MET A 87 -14.69 -2.28 13.48
C MET A 87 -16.03 -1.54 13.59
N HIS A 88 -16.15 -0.37 12.96
CA HIS A 88 -17.36 0.46 13.00
C HIS A 88 -17.89 0.77 14.42
N HIS A 89 -16.98 0.99 15.38
CA HIS A 89 -17.26 1.24 16.79
C HIS A 89 -17.83 0.02 17.55
N GLU A 90 -17.77 -1.16 16.98
CA GLU A 90 -18.10 -2.41 17.63
C GLU A 90 -16.84 -3.21 17.94
N GLN A 91 -16.75 -3.74 19.15
CA GLN A 91 -15.65 -4.59 19.56
C GLN A 91 -15.82 -5.98 18.95
N LEU A 92 -14.79 -6.46 18.28
CA LEU A 92 -14.76 -7.79 17.69
C LEU A 92 -13.91 -8.75 18.54
N GLU A 93 -14.35 -9.99 18.64
CA GLU A 93 -13.54 -11.08 19.23
C GLU A 93 -12.31 -11.39 18.35
N SER A 94 -12.49 -11.31 17.03
CA SER A 94 -11.42 -11.55 16.06
C SER A 94 -11.67 -10.81 14.74
N GLY A 95 -10.61 -10.25 14.13
CA GLY A 95 -10.65 -9.70 12.78
C GLY A 95 -10.25 -10.77 11.76
N GLN A 96 -11.12 -10.98 10.77
CA GLN A 96 -10.95 -11.97 9.70
C GLN A 96 -10.29 -11.35 8.46
N PRO A 97 -9.66 -12.15 7.57
CA PRO A 97 -9.15 -11.65 6.30
C PRO A 97 -10.24 -10.92 5.49
N GLY A 98 -9.92 -9.71 5.06
CA GLY A 98 -10.84 -8.81 4.36
C GLY A 98 -11.46 -7.72 5.23
N ASP A 99 -11.45 -7.88 6.56
CA ASP A 99 -11.98 -6.88 7.48
C ASP A 99 -10.99 -5.70 7.60
N ASN A 100 -11.52 -4.49 7.62
CA ASN A 100 -10.76 -3.29 7.93
C ASN A 100 -10.94 -2.95 9.41
N VAL A 101 -9.91 -3.19 10.20
CA VAL A 101 -9.99 -3.12 11.65
C VAL A 101 -9.08 -2.05 12.24
N GLY A 102 -9.55 -1.39 13.28
CA GLY A 102 -8.72 -0.62 14.20
C GLY A 102 -8.38 -1.49 15.42
N PHE A 103 -7.14 -1.49 15.85
CA PHE A 103 -6.76 -2.27 17.02
C PHE A 103 -5.90 -1.45 17.97
N ASN A 104 -6.20 -1.52 19.25
CA ASN A 104 -5.47 -0.79 20.27
C ASN A 104 -4.22 -1.58 20.69
N VAL A 105 -3.08 -0.90 20.79
CA VAL A 105 -1.79 -1.52 21.16
C VAL A 105 -1.25 -0.92 22.45
N LYS A 106 -0.50 -1.76 23.21
CA LYS A 106 0.13 -1.34 24.47
C LYS A 106 1.47 -0.64 24.19
N ASN A 107 1.75 0.44 24.92
CA ASN A 107 3.09 1.05 25.04
C ASN A 107 3.83 1.36 23.73
N VAL A 108 3.09 1.70 22.65
CA VAL A 108 3.66 2.08 21.37
C VAL A 108 3.29 3.53 21.07
N SER A 109 4.27 4.32 20.67
CA SER A 109 4.05 5.70 20.23
C SER A 109 3.65 5.74 18.75
N VAL A 110 2.84 6.72 18.36
CA VAL A 110 2.53 6.99 16.94
C VAL A 110 3.79 7.28 16.11
N LYS A 111 4.91 7.65 16.75
CA LYS A 111 6.18 7.89 16.06
C LYS A 111 6.91 6.60 15.68
N ASP A 112 6.64 5.50 16.39
CA ASP A 112 7.34 4.22 16.25
C ASP A 112 6.80 3.39 15.08
N ILE A 113 5.53 3.57 14.76
CA ILE A 113 4.83 2.87 13.68
C ILE A 113 4.24 3.87 12.69
N ARG A 114 4.22 3.49 11.40
CA ARG A 114 3.79 4.38 10.33
C ARG A 114 2.94 3.62 9.31
N ARG A 115 2.22 4.37 8.49
CA ARG A 115 1.62 3.84 7.26
C ARG A 115 2.67 3.10 6.44
N GLY A 116 2.30 1.96 5.89
CA GLY A 116 3.22 1.08 5.13
C GLY A 116 3.92 0.02 5.98
N ASN A 117 3.83 0.08 7.31
CA ASN A 117 4.27 -1.01 8.15
C ASN A 117 3.28 -2.17 8.05
N VAL A 118 3.75 -3.38 8.27
CA VAL A 118 2.94 -4.60 8.28
C VAL A 118 2.95 -5.19 9.68
N ALA A 119 1.77 -5.35 10.27
CA ALA A 119 1.60 -6.09 11.52
C ALA A 119 1.52 -7.59 11.23
N SER A 120 2.24 -8.37 12.00
CA SER A 120 2.33 -9.83 11.91
C SER A 120 2.32 -10.46 13.28
N ASP A 121 1.98 -11.76 13.37
CA ASP A 121 2.11 -12.51 14.61
C ASP A 121 3.59 -12.67 14.98
N SER A 122 3.92 -12.31 16.21
CA SER A 122 5.29 -12.45 16.73
C SER A 122 5.76 -13.89 16.84
N LYS A 123 4.83 -14.85 16.99
CA LYS A 123 5.12 -16.28 17.20
C LYS A 123 5.06 -17.10 15.92
N ASN A 124 4.29 -16.66 14.93
CA ASN A 124 4.03 -17.39 13.70
C ASN A 124 4.49 -16.58 12.50
N ASP A 125 5.68 -16.87 11.98
CA ASP A 125 6.31 -16.24 10.82
C ASP A 125 6.24 -14.70 10.87
N PRO A 126 6.99 -14.02 11.78
CA PRO A 126 6.97 -12.58 11.85
C PRO A 126 7.49 -11.94 10.56
N ALA A 127 6.79 -10.93 10.08
CA ALA A 127 7.19 -10.17 8.91
C ALA A 127 8.55 -9.51 9.14
N LYS A 128 9.38 -9.43 8.10
CA LYS A 128 10.72 -8.86 8.13
C LYS A 128 10.88 -7.77 7.09
N GLU A 129 11.87 -6.93 7.28
CA GLU A 129 12.31 -5.94 6.30
C GLU A 129 12.92 -6.63 5.07
N ALA A 130 12.65 -6.10 3.89
CA ALA A 130 13.26 -6.52 2.65
C ALA A 130 14.51 -5.69 2.36
N ALA A 131 15.66 -6.35 2.21
CA ALA A 131 16.91 -5.73 1.75
C ALA A 131 16.87 -5.51 0.24
N SER A 132 16.44 -6.51 -0.51
CA SER A 132 16.19 -6.43 -1.95
C SER A 132 15.14 -7.46 -2.35
N PHE A 133 14.59 -7.32 -3.55
CA PHE A 133 13.66 -8.31 -4.08
C PHE A 133 13.73 -8.40 -5.61
N ASN A 134 13.48 -9.59 -6.13
CA ASN A 134 13.39 -9.83 -7.56
C ASN A 134 11.93 -9.84 -7.97
N ALA A 135 11.61 -9.04 -8.97
CA ALA A 135 10.24 -8.87 -9.43
C ALA A 135 10.15 -9.00 -10.94
N GLN A 136 9.07 -9.60 -11.39
CA GLN A 136 8.66 -9.54 -12.78
C GLN A 136 7.87 -8.26 -13.00
N VAL A 137 8.35 -7.41 -13.89
CA VAL A 137 7.81 -6.07 -14.14
C VAL A 137 7.35 -5.99 -15.58
N ILE A 138 6.16 -5.44 -15.80
CA ILE A 138 5.62 -5.15 -17.13
C ILE A 138 5.56 -3.63 -17.27
N ILE A 139 6.24 -3.09 -18.27
CA ILE A 139 6.28 -1.65 -18.53
C ILE A 139 5.09 -1.29 -19.40
N LEU A 140 4.24 -0.39 -18.87
CA LEU A 140 2.99 0.00 -19.51
C LEU A 140 3.18 1.28 -20.35
N ASN A 141 3.67 2.33 -19.70
CA ASN A 141 3.71 3.66 -20.29
C ASN A 141 4.89 4.47 -19.74
N HIS A 142 6.06 4.29 -20.31
CA HIS A 142 7.24 5.09 -20.03
C HIS A 142 7.70 5.80 -21.31
N PRO A 143 7.90 7.12 -21.26
CA PRO A 143 8.27 7.89 -22.48
C PRO A 143 9.67 7.58 -22.99
N GLY A 144 10.55 7.01 -22.17
CA GLY A 144 11.93 6.70 -22.51
C GLY A 144 12.27 5.22 -22.30
N GLN A 145 13.54 4.98 -22.02
CA GLN A 145 14.10 3.67 -21.69
C GLN A 145 14.35 3.58 -20.19
N ILE A 146 14.06 2.43 -19.60
CA ILE A 146 14.38 2.14 -18.20
C ILE A 146 15.63 1.28 -18.17
N GLY A 147 16.64 1.78 -17.47
CA GLY A 147 17.90 1.08 -17.25
C GLY A 147 18.24 0.92 -15.78
N PRO A 148 19.33 0.22 -15.46
CA PRO A 148 19.87 0.15 -14.12
C PRO A 148 20.11 1.55 -13.55
N GLY A 149 19.75 1.76 -12.28
CA GLY A 149 19.86 3.08 -11.62
C GLY A 149 18.59 3.90 -11.61
N TYR A 150 17.56 3.58 -12.39
CA TYR A 150 16.24 4.21 -12.32
C TYR A 150 15.59 3.98 -10.96
N ALA A 151 15.05 5.03 -10.33
CA ALA A 151 14.56 4.99 -8.96
C ALA A 151 13.16 5.63 -8.81
N PRO A 152 12.13 5.03 -9.37
CA PRO A 152 10.75 5.50 -9.26
C PRO A 152 10.14 5.18 -7.88
N VAL A 153 8.95 5.72 -7.63
CA VAL A 153 8.16 5.35 -6.44
C VAL A 153 7.39 4.06 -6.71
N LEU A 154 7.51 3.11 -5.81
CA LEU A 154 6.72 1.89 -5.79
C LEU A 154 5.56 2.02 -4.79
N ASP A 155 4.37 1.68 -5.27
CA ASP A 155 3.17 1.52 -4.46
C ASP A 155 2.94 0.02 -4.25
N CYS A 156 3.29 -0.49 -3.09
CA CYS A 156 3.03 -1.86 -2.68
C CYS A 156 2.19 -1.85 -1.41
N HIS A 157 1.04 -2.56 -1.40
CA HIS A 157 0.03 -2.48 -0.33
C HIS A 157 -0.22 -1.02 0.10
N THR A 158 0.11 -0.63 1.35
CA THR A 158 -0.05 0.74 1.87
C THR A 158 1.26 1.55 1.86
N ALA A 159 2.37 0.96 1.40
CA ALA A 159 3.68 1.61 1.34
C ALA A 159 3.89 2.34 0.01
N HIS A 160 4.49 3.55 0.09
CA HIS A 160 4.88 4.40 -1.04
C HIS A 160 6.36 4.75 -0.87
N ILE A 161 7.24 3.96 -1.47
CA ILE A 161 8.67 4.07 -1.25
C ILE A 161 9.39 4.05 -2.59
N ALA A 162 10.36 4.94 -2.77
CA ALA A 162 11.24 4.91 -3.93
C ALA A 162 12.12 3.65 -3.89
N CYS A 163 12.15 2.92 -5.00
CA CYS A 163 12.98 1.73 -5.15
C CYS A 163 13.85 1.86 -6.38
N LYS A 164 15.12 1.54 -6.23
CA LYS A 164 16.08 1.58 -7.32
C LYS A 164 16.07 0.26 -8.09
N PHE A 165 15.97 0.32 -9.40
CA PHE A 165 16.29 -0.79 -10.30
C PHE A 165 17.80 -1.00 -10.26
N ALA A 166 18.26 -1.92 -9.44
CA ALA A 166 19.68 -2.20 -9.27
C ALA A 166 20.21 -2.90 -10.52
N GLU A 167 19.49 -3.90 -11.00
CA GLU A 167 19.88 -4.74 -12.12
C GLU A 167 18.64 -5.20 -12.89
N LEU A 168 18.77 -5.27 -14.23
CA LEU A 168 17.82 -5.93 -15.11
C LEU A 168 18.37 -7.35 -15.40
N ILE A 169 17.74 -8.36 -14.81
CA ILE A 169 18.23 -9.74 -14.86
C ILE A 169 17.93 -10.34 -16.24
N GLU A 170 16.68 -10.19 -16.69
CA GLU A 170 16.21 -10.90 -17.87
C GLU A 170 15.06 -10.11 -18.52
N LYS A 171 15.08 -10.06 -19.86
CA LYS A 171 13.95 -9.58 -20.65
C LYS A 171 13.11 -10.77 -21.11
N ILE A 172 11.80 -10.70 -20.88
CA ILE A 172 10.86 -11.77 -21.14
C ILE A 172 9.87 -11.35 -22.22
N ASP A 173 9.51 -12.27 -23.09
CA ASP A 173 8.38 -12.08 -24.00
C ASP A 173 7.06 -12.15 -23.22
N ARG A 174 6.27 -11.11 -23.32
CA ARG A 174 4.98 -10.99 -22.63
C ARG A 174 3.96 -12.07 -23.03
N ARG A 175 4.05 -12.61 -24.25
CA ARG A 175 3.10 -13.61 -24.77
C ARG A 175 3.51 -15.03 -24.43
N SER A 176 4.78 -15.37 -24.71
CA SER A 176 5.28 -16.75 -24.53
C SER A 176 5.88 -17.01 -23.17
N GLY A 177 6.19 -15.96 -22.40
CA GLY A 177 6.89 -16.07 -21.11
C GLY A 177 8.32 -16.55 -21.21
N LYS A 178 8.87 -16.65 -22.45
CA LYS A 178 10.24 -17.08 -22.69
C LYS A 178 11.22 -15.93 -22.52
N SER A 179 12.42 -16.26 -22.07
CA SER A 179 13.54 -15.33 -22.04
C SER A 179 13.95 -14.93 -23.47
N LEU A 180 14.09 -13.64 -23.67
CA LEU A 180 14.56 -13.05 -24.94
C LEU A 180 16.04 -12.67 -24.83
N GLU A 181 16.43 -12.04 -23.73
CA GLU A 181 17.77 -11.48 -23.54
C GLU A 181 18.14 -11.51 -22.05
N ASN A 182 19.35 -11.97 -21.75
CA ASN A 182 19.90 -11.95 -20.41
C ASN A 182 20.66 -10.63 -20.19
N SER A 183 20.47 -10.02 -19.00
CA SER A 183 21.11 -8.77 -18.60
C SER A 183 20.97 -7.63 -19.63
N PRO A 184 19.72 -7.27 -20.02
CA PRO A 184 19.50 -6.21 -21.00
C PRO A 184 19.99 -4.87 -20.46
N LYS A 185 20.56 -4.04 -21.32
CA LYS A 185 21.00 -2.67 -20.94
C LYS A 185 19.82 -1.74 -20.61
N PHE A 186 18.70 -1.94 -21.27
CA PHE A 186 17.47 -1.17 -21.06
C PHE A 186 16.24 -1.95 -21.49
N VAL A 187 15.09 -1.51 -21.00
CA VAL A 187 13.76 -2.00 -21.39
C VAL A 187 12.87 -0.81 -21.77
N LYS A 188 11.89 -1.05 -22.64
CA LYS A 188 10.98 -0.03 -23.17
C LYS A 188 9.53 -0.31 -22.81
N SER A 189 8.67 0.66 -23.07
CA SER A 189 7.22 0.48 -22.98
C SER A 189 6.75 -0.73 -23.80
N GLY A 190 5.93 -1.58 -23.20
CA GLY A 190 5.44 -2.84 -23.78
C GLY A 190 6.28 -4.07 -23.44
N ASP A 191 7.52 -3.90 -22.99
CA ASP A 191 8.40 -4.98 -22.59
C ASP A 191 8.03 -5.54 -21.20
N ALA A 192 8.38 -6.80 -20.95
CA ALA A 192 8.37 -7.41 -19.63
C ALA A 192 9.80 -7.83 -19.26
N CYS A 193 10.17 -7.67 -18.01
CA CYS A 193 11.49 -8.03 -17.51
C CYS A 193 11.45 -8.58 -16.09
N ILE A 194 12.47 -9.31 -15.69
CA ILE A 194 12.80 -9.58 -14.30
C ILE A 194 13.87 -8.58 -13.89
N ALA A 195 13.61 -7.86 -12.80
CA ALA A 195 14.52 -6.86 -12.29
C ALA A 195 14.75 -7.06 -10.77
N LYS A 196 15.98 -6.80 -10.34
CA LYS A 196 16.34 -6.69 -8.92
C LYS A 196 16.09 -5.26 -8.46
N LEU A 197 15.25 -5.12 -7.43
CA LEU A 197 14.83 -3.85 -6.87
C LEU A 197 15.38 -3.71 -5.45
N VAL A 198 15.88 -2.52 -5.14
CA VAL A 198 16.40 -2.17 -3.81
C VAL A 198 15.61 -0.98 -3.28
N PRO A 199 14.89 -1.13 -2.15
CA PRO A 199 14.17 -0.02 -1.55
C PRO A 199 15.12 1.04 -1.02
N SER A 200 14.77 2.32 -1.13
CA SER A 200 15.55 3.43 -0.58
C SER A 200 15.30 3.67 0.92
N LYS A 201 14.23 3.10 1.45
CA LYS A 201 13.84 3.15 2.87
C LYS A 201 13.38 1.77 3.31
N PRO A 202 13.44 1.47 4.62
CA PRO A 202 12.93 0.22 5.16
C PRO A 202 11.50 -0.06 4.68
N MET A 203 11.29 -1.25 4.12
CA MET A 203 10.04 -1.69 3.53
C MET A 203 9.81 -3.17 3.78
N CYS A 204 8.56 -3.56 4.04
CA CYS A 204 8.17 -4.95 4.15
C CYS A 204 7.38 -5.37 2.93
N VAL A 205 7.89 -6.34 2.20
CA VAL A 205 7.21 -6.98 1.05
C VAL A 205 7.37 -8.50 1.14
N GLU A 206 6.45 -9.21 0.51
CA GLU A 206 6.45 -10.67 0.48
C GLU A 206 6.35 -11.19 -0.94
N SER A 207 6.66 -12.47 -1.16
CA SER A 207 6.50 -13.09 -2.47
C SER A 207 5.02 -13.20 -2.85
N TYR A 208 4.71 -13.03 -4.13
CA TYR A 208 3.35 -13.13 -4.64
C TYR A 208 2.72 -14.52 -4.42
N ASN A 209 3.52 -15.57 -4.48
CA ASN A 209 3.03 -16.95 -4.33
C ASN A 209 2.55 -17.23 -2.90
N GLU A 210 3.20 -16.66 -1.91
CA GLU A 210 2.85 -16.85 -0.49
C GLU A 210 1.78 -15.87 -0.05
N TYR A 211 1.99 -14.58 -0.32
CA TYR A 211 1.11 -13.49 0.10
C TYR A 211 0.75 -12.57 -1.08
N PRO A 212 -0.21 -12.97 -1.93
CA PRO A 212 -0.55 -12.20 -3.13
C PRO A 212 -0.83 -10.71 -2.90
N PRO A 213 -1.50 -10.29 -1.81
CA PRO A 213 -1.74 -8.87 -1.57
C PRO A 213 -0.48 -8.04 -1.30
N LEU A 214 0.55 -8.64 -0.70
CA LEU A 214 1.82 -8.00 -0.39
C LEU A 214 2.89 -8.21 -1.46
N GLY A 215 2.60 -9.03 -2.46
CA GLY A 215 3.52 -9.39 -3.56
C GLY A 215 3.21 -8.67 -4.89
N ARG A 216 2.26 -7.75 -4.92
CA ARG A 216 1.91 -6.96 -6.11
C ARG A 216 2.24 -5.49 -5.87
N PHE A 217 2.75 -4.83 -6.90
CA PHE A 217 3.06 -3.41 -6.81
C PHE A 217 2.84 -2.69 -8.13
N ALA A 218 2.65 -1.39 -8.05
CA ALA A 218 2.66 -0.47 -9.17
C ALA A 218 3.89 0.45 -9.07
N VAL A 219 4.48 0.75 -10.20
CA VAL A 219 5.57 1.72 -10.32
C VAL A 219 4.99 3.02 -10.81
N ARG A 220 5.21 4.08 -10.05
CA ARG A 220 4.74 5.43 -10.37
C ARG A 220 5.88 6.39 -10.61
N ASP A 221 5.76 7.13 -11.67
CA ASP A 221 6.63 8.25 -11.99
C ASP A 221 5.81 9.38 -12.62
N MET A 222 6.14 10.63 -12.32
CA MET A 222 5.46 11.84 -12.83
C MET A 222 3.93 11.77 -12.75
N ARG A 223 3.38 11.26 -11.64
CA ARG A 223 1.94 11.07 -11.38
C ARG A 223 1.24 10.06 -12.33
N GLN A 224 1.99 9.26 -13.06
CA GLN A 224 1.47 8.21 -13.93
C GLN A 224 1.94 6.84 -13.46
N THR A 225 1.14 5.81 -13.75
CA THR A 225 1.57 4.43 -13.54
C THR A 225 2.40 4.01 -14.75
N VAL A 226 3.69 3.83 -14.53
CA VAL A 226 4.68 3.49 -15.55
C VAL A 226 4.75 2.00 -15.78
N ALA A 227 4.68 1.24 -14.71
CA ALA A 227 4.78 -0.21 -14.78
C ALA A 227 3.99 -0.88 -13.64
N VAL A 228 3.72 -2.16 -13.80
CA VAL A 228 3.16 -3.02 -12.76
C VAL A 228 4.03 -4.26 -12.62
N GLY A 229 4.09 -4.81 -11.42
CA GLY A 229 4.92 -5.98 -11.19
C GLY A 229 4.42 -6.90 -10.10
N VAL A 230 4.98 -8.11 -10.11
CA VAL A 230 4.79 -9.13 -9.10
C VAL A 230 6.14 -9.58 -8.55
N ILE A 231 6.22 -9.69 -7.24
CA ILE A 231 7.44 -10.09 -6.53
C ILE A 231 7.57 -11.60 -6.60
N LYS A 232 8.71 -12.07 -7.12
CA LYS A 232 9.03 -13.50 -7.23
C LYS A 232 9.75 -14.02 -5.99
N SER A 233 10.76 -13.29 -5.54
CA SER A 233 11.57 -13.64 -4.37
C SER A 233 12.00 -12.39 -3.61
N VAL A 234 12.15 -12.52 -2.30
CA VAL A 234 12.53 -11.43 -1.40
C VAL A 234 13.76 -11.86 -0.61
N GLU A 235 14.78 -11.01 -0.61
CA GLU A 235 15.93 -11.12 0.29
C GLU A 235 15.59 -10.35 1.57
N LYS A 236 15.27 -11.08 2.65
CA LYS A 236 14.89 -10.49 3.93
C LYS A 236 16.15 -10.14 4.74
N THR A 237 16.14 -8.99 5.40
CA THR A 237 17.22 -8.58 6.31
C THR A 237 17.17 -9.45 7.58
N GLU A 238 18.29 -10.09 7.95
CA GLU A 238 18.40 -10.80 9.21
C GLU A 238 18.57 -9.80 10.37
N LYS A 239 18.03 -10.14 11.56
CA LYS A 239 18.18 -9.32 12.76
C LYS A 239 19.67 -9.17 13.10
N GLY A 240 20.21 -7.98 12.94
CA GLY A 240 21.59 -7.65 13.36
C GLY A 240 22.41 -6.81 12.39
N GLY A 241 22.05 -6.77 11.12
CA GLY A 241 22.71 -5.87 10.16
C GLY A 241 22.03 -4.50 10.18
N LYS A 242 22.73 -3.46 10.64
CA LYS A 242 22.44 -2.11 10.17
C LYS A 242 22.65 -2.18 8.65
N SER A 243 21.57 -2.08 7.87
CA SER A 243 21.70 -1.86 6.43
C SER A 243 22.44 -0.52 6.30
N GLU A 244 23.71 -0.58 5.94
CA GLU A 244 24.40 0.58 5.42
C GLU A 244 23.75 0.90 4.08
N TYR A 245 22.69 1.71 4.13
CA TYR A 245 22.24 2.41 2.94
C TYR A 245 23.43 3.27 2.53
N PRO A 246 24.00 3.13 1.32
CA PRO A 246 25.03 4.01 0.87
C PRO A 246 24.47 5.43 0.94
N SER A 247 24.88 6.18 1.94
CA SER A 247 24.69 7.61 1.96
C SER A 247 25.35 8.12 0.69
N LEU A 248 24.54 8.55 -0.27
CA LEU A 248 25.00 9.33 -1.40
C LEU A 248 25.69 10.55 -0.79
N GLY A 249 27.02 10.45 -0.64
CA GLY A 249 27.86 11.52 -0.19
C GLY A 249 27.70 12.70 -1.14
N LEU A 250 26.91 13.66 -0.73
CA LEU A 250 26.96 15.02 -1.24
C LEU A 250 28.28 15.64 -0.74
N SER A 251 29.40 15.21 -1.33
CA SER A 251 30.64 15.96 -1.29
C SER A 251 30.65 16.92 -2.47
N TRP A 252 29.97 18.04 -2.31
CA TRP A 252 30.14 19.18 -3.18
C TRP A 252 30.48 20.41 -2.35
N LEU A 253 31.78 20.81 -2.45
CA LEU A 253 32.31 22.15 -2.37
C LEU A 253 32.13 22.89 -1.05
N SER A 254 33.17 22.75 -0.23
CA SER A 254 33.70 23.89 0.55
C SER A 254 34.46 24.79 -0.44
N SER A 255 33.89 25.92 -0.80
CA SER A 255 34.61 27.07 -1.24
C SER A 255 34.08 28.26 -0.46
N ASP A 256 34.90 28.71 0.46
CA ASP A 256 34.77 29.95 1.19
C ASP A 256 34.54 31.13 0.26
N GLN A 257 33.40 31.80 0.41
CA GLN A 257 33.34 33.24 0.19
C GLN A 257 32.36 33.85 1.20
N ALA A 258 32.96 34.49 2.19
CA ALA A 258 32.32 35.40 3.10
C ALA A 258 31.68 36.56 2.31
N PHE A 259 30.37 36.73 2.41
CA PHE A 259 29.72 38.00 2.12
C PHE A 259 28.88 38.42 3.33
N SER A 260 29.41 39.41 4.01
CA SER A 260 28.69 40.17 5.01
C SER A 260 27.56 40.98 4.38
N HIS A 261 26.33 40.80 4.85
CA HIS A 261 25.37 41.90 4.80
C HIS A 261 24.48 41.87 6.04
N GLN A 262 24.59 42.97 6.77
CA GLN A 262 23.70 43.40 7.83
C GLN A 262 22.31 43.77 7.29
N GLY A 263 21.29 43.51 8.09
CA GLY A 263 20.08 44.33 8.18
C GLY A 263 18.88 43.85 7.39
N CYS A 264 17.89 43.32 8.09
CA CYS A 264 16.58 43.91 8.28
C CYS A 264 15.68 42.95 9.07
N ARG A 265 15.22 43.45 10.17
CA ARG A 265 14.16 42.83 11.00
C ARG A 265 12.80 43.12 10.38
N GLU A 266 11.86 42.23 10.76
CA GLU A 266 10.42 42.44 10.85
C GLU A 266 9.54 41.99 9.66
N GLY A 267 8.65 41.06 10.00
CA GLY A 267 7.33 40.88 9.37
C GLY A 267 7.22 39.73 8.38
N HIS A 268 6.79 38.57 8.86
CA HIS A 268 5.79 37.72 8.17
C HIS A 268 5.60 36.40 8.92
N GLN A 269 4.75 36.44 9.90
CA GLN A 269 4.20 35.24 10.54
C GLN A 269 2.69 35.24 10.34
N GLU A 270 2.19 34.99 9.14
CA GLU A 270 0.73 34.77 8.96
C GLU A 270 0.31 34.07 7.66
N GLU A 271 1.19 33.40 6.91
CA GLU A 271 0.81 32.80 5.61
C GLU A 271 1.00 31.29 5.47
N VAL A 272 1.26 30.57 6.56
CA VAL A 272 1.54 29.11 6.49
C VAL A 272 0.29 28.23 6.74
N ASN A 273 -0.88 28.83 7.04
CA ASN A 273 -2.03 28.02 7.50
C ASN A 273 -3.18 27.89 6.49
N ARG A 274 -3.03 28.34 5.25
CA ARG A 274 -4.08 28.20 4.22
C ARG A 274 -3.91 27.02 3.28
N ASP A 275 -2.70 26.50 3.13
CA ASP A 275 -2.45 25.41 2.17
C ASP A 275 -2.70 24.00 2.73
N ARG A 276 -2.88 23.85 4.04
CA ARG A 276 -3.18 22.54 4.65
C ARG A 276 -4.63 22.09 4.51
N LEU A 277 -5.58 23.01 4.39
CA LEU A 277 -7.00 22.68 4.24
C LEU A 277 -7.41 22.34 2.80
N SER A 278 -6.60 22.66 1.81
CA SER A 278 -6.87 22.34 0.40
C SER A 278 -6.38 20.94 -0.01
N LEU A 279 -5.44 20.37 0.72
CA LEU A 279 -4.89 19.05 0.44
C LEU A 279 -5.79 17.91 0.96
N ASP A 280 -6.51 18.11 2.06
CA ASP A 280 -7.40 17.09 2.61
C ASP A 280 -8.68 16.87 1.79
N LEU A 281 -9.14 17.90 1.07
CA LEU A 281 -10.27 17.81 0.15
C LEU A 281 -9.90 17.13 -1.18
N TYR A 282 -8.63 17.11 -1.55
CA TYR A 282 -8.16 16.45 -2.78
C TYR A 282 -7.96 14.95 -2.60
N TYR A 283 -7.61 14.51 -1.37
CA TYR A 283 -7.44 13.09 -1.06
C TYR A 283 -8.77 12.34 -0.89
N LEU A 284 -9.81 13.01 -0.43
CA LEU A 284 -11.18 12.44 -0.37
C LEU A 284 -11.78 12.20 -1.78
N ARG A 285 -11.27 12.88 -2.80
CA ARG A 285 -11.77 12.75 -4.18
C ARG A 285 -11.09 11.66 -5.01
N LEU A 286 -9.93 11.16 -4.58
CA LEU A 286 -9.17 10.14 -5.30
C LEU A 286 -9.35 8.70 -4.79
N SER A 287 -10.01 8.51 -3.64
CA SER A 287 -10.39 7.18 -3.14
C SER A 287 -11.67 6.62 -3.78
N PHE A 288 -12.38 7.39 -4.59
CA PHE A 288 -13.66 7.02 -5.20
C PHE A 288 -13.64 6.96 -6.72
N SER A 289 -12.50 6.73 -7.34
CA SER A 289 -12.45 6.47 -8.79
C SER A 289 -12.46 4.98 -9.10
N SER A 290 -13.51 4.30 -8.68
CA SER A 290 -13.99 3.08 -9.34
C SER A 290 -15.29 3.43 -10.08
N PRO A 291 -15.38 3.26 -11.41
CA PRO A 291 -16.53 3.74 -12.18
C PRO A 291 -17.81 2.89 -12.06
N PHE A 292 -18.01 2.17 -10.96
CA PHE A 292 -19.14 1.24 -10.80
C PHE A 292 -20.01 1.46 -9.56
N LEU A 293 -20.04 2.67 -8.95
CA LEU A 293 -20.97 2.94 -7.84
C LEU A 293 -21.44 4.40 -7.83
N LEU A 294 -22.05 4.83 -8.94
CA LEU A 294 -22.81 6.08 -9.04
C LEU A 294 -24.23 5.77 -9.49
N ALA A 295 -24.99 5.05 -8.67
CA ALA A 295 -26.44 5.04 -8.76
C ALA A 295 -27.01 4.60 -7.41
N SER A 296 -27.39 5.54 -6.60
CA SER A 296 -28.32 5.45 -5.47
C SER A 296 -27.80 6.14 -4.21
N ILE A 297 -27.79 7.45 -4.18
CA ILE A 297 -28.12 8.25 -2.99
C ILE A 297 -28.56 9.62 -3.52
N SER A 298 -29.82 9.70 -3.90
CA SER A 298 -30.61 10.92 -3.99
C SER A 298 -31.92 10.60 -3.33
N LEU A 299 -32.03 10.94 -2.06
CA LEU A 299 -33.28 11.38 -1.45
C LEU A 299 -33.02 11.75 0.03
N VAL A 300 -33.58 12.92 0.34
CA VAL A 300 -33.81 13.46 1.69
C VAL A 300 -32.71 14.32 2.28
N VAL A 301 -32.69 15.57 1.84
CA VAL A 301 -32.38 16.71 2.70
C VAL A 301 -33.53 17.72 2.53
N GLU A 302 -34.48 17.68 3.42
CA GLU A 302 -35.43 18.80 3.60
C GLU A 302 -34.73 19.93 4.36
N PRO A 303 -34.91 21.20 3.96
CA PRO A 303 -34.36 22.34 4.69
C PRO A 303 -35.29 22.69 5.83
N LEU A 304 -34.80 22.58 7.07
CA LEU A 304 -35.39 23.20 8.23
C LEU A 304 -35.36 24.73 8.09
N ARG A 305 -36.53 25.33 7.88
CA ARG A 305 -36.77 26.78 7.97
C ARG A 305 -36.70 27.20 9.41
N CYS A 306 -35.77 28.06 9.78
CA CYS A 306 -35.85 28.89 10.96
C CYS A 306 -36.85 30.01 10.72
N THR A 307 -37.89 30.10 11.51
CA THR A 307 -38.73 31.29 11.72
C THR A 307 -38.21 32.05 12.94
N PRO A 308 -38.11 33.37 12.85
CA PRO A 308 -37.73 34.20 14.02
C PRO A 308 -38.95 34.57 14.86
N VAL A 309 -38.79 34.49 16.17
CA VAL A 309 -39.48 35.32 17.16
C VAL A 309 -38.47 35.76 18.19
#